data_de51fb056712b6d14d613dc382b2bb4c
#
_entry.id   de51fb056712b6d14d613dc382b2bb4c
#
_cell.length_a   1.000
_cell.length_b   1.000
_cell.length_c   1.000
_cell.angle_alpha   90.00
_cell.angle_beta   90.00
_cell.angle_gamma   90.00
#
_symmetry.space_group_name_H-M   'P 1'
#
loop_
_entity.id
_entity.type
_entity.pdbx_description
1 polymer ?
#
loop_
_entity_poly.entity_id
_entity_poly.type
_entity_poly.pdbx_seq_one_letter_code
_entity_poly.pdbx_strand_id
1 'polypeptide(L)'
;MKKFIFLAFLASMFAACESANKVDNSTIQPVDLNRYLGYWYEIARFDHPFERGIYYSMARYTMREDGKIDVLNTGIKDGRAEEATAIAKTTDVPGLLRVSFFGPFYSDYRIMMLDSEYQYALVGGSNEKFLWILSRTPQLDEEVKASILAEADRRGYDINRLIWVKQ
;
A
#
# COMPACT_ATOMS: atom_id res chain seq x y z
N MET A 1 49.79 54.19 -2.96
CA MET A 1 48.51 53.68 -3.53
C MET A 1 48.55 52.18 -3.49
N LYS A 2 47.90 51.61 -2.49
CA LYS A 2 47.82 50.13 -2.30
C LYS A 2 46.51 49.63 -2.95
N LYS A 3 46.62 48.78 -4.00
CA LYS A 3 45.50 48.15 -4.68
C LYS A 3 45.10 46.93 -3.87
N PHE A 4 43.88 46.93 -3.31
CA PHE A 4 43.25 45.74 -2.72
C PHE A 4 42.64 44.89 -3.84
N ILE A 5 43.15 43.68 -3.96
CA ILE A 5 42.56 42.63 -4.83
C ILE A 5 41.50 41.93 -4.02
N PHE A 6 40.24 42.11 -4.40
CA PHE A 6 39.10 41.39 -3.84
C PHE A 6 39.04 40.01 -4.49
N LEU A 7 39.42 38.97 -3.75
CA LEU A 7 39.29 37.58 -4.19
C LEU A 7 37.86 37.13 -3.87
N ALA A 8 37.01 37.09 -4.88
CA ALA A 8 35.65 36.55 -4.77
C ALA A 8 35.73 35.02 -4.65
N PHE A 9 35.49 34.51 -3.46
CA PHE A 9 35.34 33.09 -3.20
C PHE A 9 33.91 32.67 -3.67
N LEU A 10 33.83 32.06 -4.87
CA LEU A 10 32.61 31.50 -5.40
C LEU A 10 32.36 30.13 -4.72
N ALA A 11 31.62 30.14 -3.61
CA ALA A 11 31.14 28.92 -2.98
C ALA A 11 30.07 28.32 -3.86
N SER A 12 30.44 27.33 -4.67
CA SER A 12 29.48 26.46 -5.37
C SER A 12 28.78 25.59 -4.34
N MET A 13 27.58 26.01 -3.96
CA MET A 13 26.62 25.16 -3.25
C MET A 13 26.17 24.07 -4.22
N PHE A 14 26.77 22.89 -4.13
CA PHE A 14 26.17 21.67 -4.65
C PHE A 14 24.93 21.41 -3.78
N ALA A 15 23.77 21.86 -4.25
CA ALA A 15 22.51 21.34 -3.77
C ALA A 15 22.47 19.87 -4.23
N ALA A 16 22.84 18.96 -3.34
CA ALA A 16 22.50 17.56 -3.50
C ALA A 16 20.96 17.49 -3.46
N CYS A 17 20.34 17.46 -4.65
CA CYS A 17 18.99 16.96 -4.76
C CYS A 17 19.04 15.49 -4.30
N GLU A 18 18.73 15.24 -3.04
CA GLU A 18 18.25 13.95 -2.61
C GLU A 18 16.94 13.71 -3.40
N SER A 19 17.06 13.04 -4.53
CA SER A 19 15.90 12.48 -5.18
C SER A 19 15.42 11.40 -4.23
N ALA A 20 14.45 11.73 -3.38
CA ALA A 20 13.68 10.74 -2.67
C ALA A 20 13.22 9.73 -3.74
N ASN A 21 13.64 8.47 -3.62
CA ASN A 21 13.25 7.40 -4.54
C ASN A 21 11.73 7.28 -4.45
N LYS A 22 11.04 7.96 -5.36
CA LYS A 22 9.60 7.95 -5.43
C LYS A 22 9.21 6.61 -6.04
N VAL A 23 8.59 5.76 -5.23
CA VAL A 23 8.06 4.48 -5.72
C VAL A 23 7.04 4.69 -6.83
N ASP A 24 6.96 3.74 -7.77
CA ASP A 24 5.90 3.65 -8.74
C ASP A 24 4.67 3.04 -8.07
N ASN A 25 3.75 3.88 -7.60
CA ASN A 25 2.47 3.47 -7.04
C ASN A 25 1.31 3.63 -8.03
N SER A 26 1.58 3.61 -9.33
CA SER A 26 0.55 3.61 -10.37
C SER A 26 -0.34 2.38 -10.27
N THR A 27 -1.65 2.60 -10.47
CA THR A 27 -2.65 1.53 -10.40
C THR A 27 -2.73 0.77 -11.72
N ILE A 28 -3.17 -0.48 -11.63
CA ILE A 28 -3.50 -1.27 -12.82
C ILE A 28 -4.86 -0.89 -13.40
N GLN A 29 -5.07 -1.20 -14.66
CA GLN A 29 -6.32 -0.98 -15.38
C GLN A 29 -6.59 -2.14 -16.35
N PRO A 30 -7.84 -2.57 -16.51
CA PRO A 30 -9.03 -2.21 -15.72
C PRO A 30 -9.12 -2.97 -14.39
N VAL A 31 -9.96 -2.51 -13.47
CA VAL A 31 -10.32 -3.24 -12.24
C VAL A 31 -11.85 -3.38 -12.17
N ASP A 32 -12.34 -4.61 -12.20
CA ASP A 32 -13.73 -4.91 -11.90
C ASP A 32 -13.90 -5.02 -10.37
N LEU A 33 -14.48 -3.99 -9.78
CA LEU A 33 -14.68 -3.95 -8.33
C LEU A 33 -15.61 -5.05 -7.82
N ASN A 34 -16.59 -5.52 -8.59
CA ASN A 34 -17.46 -6.59 -8.14
C ASN A 34 -16.69 -7.91 -7.94
N ARG A 35 -15.69 -8.17 -8.77
CA ARG A 35 -14.78 -9.31 -8.60
C ARG A 35 -13.79 -9.08 -7.45
N TYR A 36 -13.46 -7.83 -7.16
CA TYR A 36 -12.52 -7.49 -6.08
C TYR A 36 -13.16 -7.60 -4.69
N LEU A 37 -14.48 -7.44 -4.57
CA LEU A 37 -15.21 -7.56 -3.29
C LEU A 37 -15.00 -8.92 -2.62
N GLY A 38 -15.46 -9.04 -1.37
CA GLY A 38 -15.38 -10.25 -0.56
C GLY A 38 -14.15 -10.26 0.35
N TYR A 39 -13.66 -11.44 0.67
CA TYR A 39 -12.61 -11.65 1.65
C TYR A 39 -11.22 -11.67 1.01
N TRP A 40 -10.26 -11.07 1.72
CA TRP A 40 -8.85 -11.08 1.40
C TRP A 40 -8.04 -11.33 2.67
N TYR A 41 -7.14 -12.31 2.63
CA TYR A 41 -6.13 -12.51 3.65
C TYR A 41 -4.99 -11.53 3.44
N GLU A 42 -4.49 -10.91 4.50
CA GLU A 42 -3.30 -10.09 4.47
C GLU A 42 -2.07 -10.97 4.68
N ILE A 43 -1.33 -11.24 3.61
CA ILE A 43 -0.18 -12.14 3.62
C ILE A 43 1.08 -11.44 4.13
N ALA A 44 1.27 -10.19 3.71
CA ALA A 44 2.39 -9.37 4.17
C ALA A 44 2.03 -7.89 4.13
N ARG A 45 2.74 -7.09 4.92
CA ARG A 45 2.60 -5.63 4.94
C ARG A 45 3.89 -4.95 5.35
N PHE A 46 3.97 -3.66 5.12
CA PHE A 46 4.93 -2.81 5.82
C PHE A 46 4.43 -2.53 7.24
N ASP A 47 5.39 -2.28 8.17
CA ASP A 47 5.03 -1.98 9.57
C ASP A 47 4.39 -0.61 9.70
N HIS A 48 3.21 -0.57 10.32
CA HIS A 48 2.58 0.66 10.77
C HIS A 48 1.88 0.49 12.12
N PRO A 49 1.79 1.58 12.90
CA PRO A 49 1.36 1.49 14.31
C PRO A 49 -0.02 0.87 14.51
N PHE A 50 -0.96 1.09 13.58
CA PHE A 50 -2.34 0.63 13.74
C PHE A 50 -2.54 -0.87 13.45
N GLU A 51 -1.59 -1.52 12.73
CA GLU A 51 -1.63 -2.97 12.45
C GLU A 51 -0.54 -3.76 13.20
N ARG A 52 0.31 -3.06 13.95
CA ARG A 52 1.44 -3.69 14.63
C ARG A 52 0.96 -4.73 15.64
N GLY A 53 1.51 -5.95 15.50
CA GLY A 53 1.18 -7.09 16.35
C GLY A 53 -0.11 -7.82 16.00
N ILE A 54 -0.82 -7.42 14.93
CA ILE A 54 -2.01 -8.14 14.43
C ILE A 54 -1.55 -9.32 13.56
N TYR A 55 -2.12 -10.49 13.80
CA TYR A 55 -1.99 -11.72 13.03
C TYR A 55 -3.37 -12.32 12.72
N TYR A 56 -3.47 -13.28 11.82
CA TYR A 56 -4.72 -13.76 11.24
C TYR A 56 -5.55 -12.60 10.65
N SER A 57 -4.83 -11.68 9.99
CA SER A 57 -5.43 -10.46 9.45
C SER A 57 -6.18 -10.73 8.16
N MET A 58 -7.41 -10.25 8.10
CA MET A 58 -8.30 -10.35 6.95
C MET A 58 -9.03 -9.04 6.71
N ALA A 59 -9.30 -8.74 5.45
CA ALA A 59 -10.20 -7.66 5.04
C ALA A 59 -11.44 -8.23 4.33
N ARG A 60 -12.60 -7.67 4.59
CA ARG A 60 -13.83 -7.92 3.83
C ARG A 60 -14.34 -6.63 3.21
N TYR A 61 -14.56 -6.64 1.91
CA TYR A 61 -15.10 -5.53 1.14
C TYR A 61 -16.53 -5.87 0.71
N THR A 62 -17.49 -4.99 1.01
CA THR A 62 -18.92 -5.20 0.70
C THR A 62 -19.48 -3.94 0.02
N MET A 63 -20.08 -4.12 -1.16
CA MET A 63 -20.72 -3.01 -1.88
C MET A 63 -21.95 -2.53 -1.11
N ARG A 64 -22.10 -1.23 -0.99
CA ARG A 64 -23.24 -0.56 -0.39
C ARG A 64 -24.22 -0.10 -1.48
N GLU A 65 -25.46 0.15 -1.08
CA GLU A 65 -26.50 0.69 -1.97
C GLU A 65 -26.14 2.10 -2.50
N ASP A 66 -25.36 2.87 -1.75
CA ASP A 66 -24.90 4.22 -2.16
C ASP A 66 -23.64 4.19 -3.06
N GLY A 67 -23.22 3.01 -3.51
CA GLY A 67 -22.06 2.81 -4.39
C GLY A 67 -20.71 2.89 -3.70
N LYS A 68 -20.67 3.10 -2.38
CA LYS A 68 -19.45 2.99 -1.58
C LYS A 68 -19.21 1.53 -1.18
N ILE A 69 -18.08 1.29 -0.55
CA ILE A 69 -17.67 -0.05 -0.11
C ILE A 69 -17.44 0.00 1.40
N ASP A 70 -18.17 -0.85 2.13
CA ASP A 70 -17.84 -1.13 3.53
C ASP A 70 -16.59 -2.00 3.58
N VAL A 71 -15.65 -1.62 4.42
CA VAL A 71 -14.41 -2.36 4.70
C VAL A 71 -14.46 -2.81 6.15
N LEU A 72 -14.32 -4.10 6.38
CA LEU A 72 -14.15 -4.68 7.71
C LEU A 72 -12.80 -5.39 7.74
N ASN A 73 -11.87 -4.85 8.52
CA ASN A 73 -10.60 -5.51 8.83
C ASN A 73 -10.77 -6.26 10.16
N THR A 74 -10.31 -7.51 10.18
CA THR A 74 -10.33 -8.36 11.37
C THR A 74 -8.94 -8.97 11.58
N GLY A 75 -8.64 -9.33 12.82
CA GLY A 75 -7.40 -10.02 13.17
C GLY A 75 -7.34 -10.36 14.64
N ILE A 76 -6.21 -10.85 15.08
CA ILE A 76 -5.95 -11.14 16.50
C ILE A 76 -4.73 -10.35 16.95
N LYS A 77 -4.85 -9.68 18.09
CA LYS A 77 -3.75 -8.98 18.77
C LYS A 77 -3.74 -9.37 20.23
N ASP A 78 -2.58 -9.80 20.74
CA ASP A 78 -2.42 -10.21 22.13
C ASP A 78 -3.47 -11.25 22.58
N GLY A 79 -3.83 -12.18 21.68
CA GLY A 79 -4.81 -13.23 21.90
C GLY A 79 -6.28 -12.77 21.89
N ARG A 80 -6.56 -11.53 21.51
CA ARG A 80 -7.92 -10.96 21.44
C ARG A 80 -8.29 -10.65 19.99
N ALA A 81 -9.56 -10.84 19.66
CA ALA A 81 -10.09 -10.42 18.38
C ALA A 81 -10.11 -8.89 18.30
N GLU A 82 -9.63 -8.37 17.19
CA GLU A 82 -9.63 -6.95 16.84
C GLU A 82 -10.41 -6.75 15.54
N GLU A 83 -11.18 -5.67 15.51
CA GLU A 83 -11.94 -5.26 14.33
C GLU A 83 -11.79 -3.77 14.08
N ALA A 84 -11.68 -3.39 12.80
CA ALA A 84 -11.71 -2.01 12.37
C ALA A 84 -12.58 -1.87 11.12
N THR A 85 -13.49 -0.90 11.16
CA THR A 85 -14.37 -0.59 10.03
C THR A 85 -13.94 0.66 9.31
N ALA A 86 -14.06 0.66 7.99
CA ALA A 86 -13.81 1.81 7.16
C ALA A 86 -14.82 1.90 6.02
N ILE A 87 -14.86 3.05 5.36
CA ILE A 87 -15.62 3.25 4.13
C ILE A 87 -14.65 3.58 3.01
N ALA A 88 -14.73 2.83 1.90
CA ALA A 88 -14.02 3.15 0.68
C ALA A 88 -14.96 3.73 -0.36
N LYS A 89 -14.44 4.62 -1.18
CA LYS A 89 -15.12 5.17 -2.36
C LYS A 89 -14.24 5.08 -3.58
N THR A 90 -14.86 4.91 -4.73
CA THR A 90 -14.20 4.94 -6.03
C THR A 90 -13.70 6.34 -6.38
N THR A 91 -12.79 6.40 -7.34
CA THR A 91 -12.32 7.64 -7.96
C THR A 91 -12.41 7.49 -9.48
N ASP A 92 -12.10 8.57 -10.20
CA ASP A 92 -12.01 8.55 -11.67
C ASP A 92 -10.77 7.79 -12.18
N VAL A 93 -9.85 7.42 -11.28
CA VAL A 93 -8.67 6.61 -11.61
C VAL A 93 -8.98 5.15 -11.28
N PRO A 94 -9.05 4.26 -12.29
CA PRO A 94 -9.26 2.84 -12.05
C PRO A 94 -8.20 2.25 -11.12
N GLY A 95 -8.62 1.36 -10.21
CA GLY A 95 -7.73 0.76 -9.21
C GLY A 95 -7.31 1.68 -8.05
N LEU A 96 -7.74 2.95 -8.06
CA LEU A 96 -7.56 3.86 -6.92
C LEU A 96 -8.88 4.00 -6.15
N LEU A 97 -8.85 3.58 -4.89
CA LEU A 97 -9.91 3.85 -3.92
C LEU A 97 -9.42 4.87 -2.88
N ARG A 98 -10.37 5.57 -2.27
CA ARG A 98 -10.12 6.44 -1.12
C ARG A 98 -10.77 5.80 0.09
N VAL A 99 -9.98 5.44 1.10
CA VAL A 99 -10.42 4.71 2.30
C VAL A 99 -10.36 5.61 3.52
N SER A 100 -11.41 5.60 4.33
CA SER A 100 -11.52 6.36 5.57
C SER A 100 -11.93 5.46 6.73
N PHE A 101 -11.10 5.40 7.74
CA PHE A 101 -11.42 4.82 9.06
C PHE A 101 -12.03 5.88 9.98
N PHE A 102 -11.71 7.14 9.75
CA PHE A 102 -12.18 8.28 10.56
C PHE A 102 -12.54 9.43 9.60
N GLY A 103 -13.79 9.50 9.18
CA GLY A 103 -14.23 10.60 8.31
C GLY A 103 -14.03 11.96 8.98
N PRO A 104 -13.62 13.01 8.26
CA PRO A 104 -13.56 13.12 6.79
C PRO A 104 -12.19 12.78 6.16
N PHE A 105 -11.27 12.14 6.88
CA PHE A 105 -9.90 11.88 6.44
C PHE A 105 -9.85 10.61 5.59
N TYR A 106 -9.39 10.76 4.34
CA TYR A 106 -9.26 9.67 3.37
C TYR A 106 -7.81 9.46 2.98
N SER A 107 -7.40 8.19 2.94
CA SER A 107 -6.10 7.74 2.43
C SER A 107 -6.26 7.02 1.10
N ASP A 108 -5.22 7.05 0.28
CA ASP A 108 -5.19 6.29 -0.97
C ASP A 108 -5.04 4.79 -0.69
N TYR A 109 -5.78 4.01 -1.45
CA TYR A 109 -5.66 2.57 -1.56
C TYR A 109 -5.50 2.24 -3.04
N ARG A 110 -4.30 1.85 -3.43
CA ARG A 110 -3.89 1.72 -4.82
C ARG A 110 -3.66 0.26 -5.17
N ILE A 111 -4.52 -0.32 -6.01
CA ILE A 111 -4.33 -1.66 -6.53
C ILE A 111 -3.27 -1.58 -7.63
N MET A 112 -2.05 -2.02 -7.33
CA MET A 112 -0.89 -1.90 -8.21
C MET A 112 -0.60 -3.15 -9.03
N MET A 113 -1.00 -4.33 -8.53
CA MET A 113 -0.98 -5.61 -9.20
C MET A 113 -2.22 -6.39 -8.79
N LEU A 114 -2.82 -7.09 -9.72
CA LEU A 114 -3.99 -7.94 -9.49
C LEU A 114 -3.94 -9.10 -10.47
N ASP A 115 -4.10 -10.30 -9.97
CA ASP A 115 -4.22 -11.50 -10.78
C ASP A 115 -5.47 -11.46 -11.69
N SER A 116 -5.38 -12.04 -12.88
CA SER A 116 -6.50 -12.09 -13.83
C SER A 116 -7.74 -12.80 -13.25
N GLU A 117 -7.54 -13.77 -12.37
CA GLU A 117 -8.60 -14.47 -11.64
C GLU A 117 -8.91 -13.84 -10.28
N TYR A 118 -8.31 -12.69 -9.95
CA TYR A 118 -8.52 -11.96 -8.69
C TYR A 118 -8.16 -12.77 -7.44
N GLN A 119 -7.11 -13.60 -7.52
CA GLN A 119 -6.68 -14.45 -6.42
C GLN A 119 -5.66 -13.80 -5.50
N TYR A 120 -4.85 -12.89 -6.01
CA TYR A 120 -3.87 -12.13 -5.22
C TYR A 120 -3.71 -10.69 -5.74
N ALA A 121 -3.29 -9.81 -4.85
CA ALA A 121 -3.09 -8.39 -5.16
C ALA A 121 -1.89 -7.80 -4.43
N LEU A 122 -1.23 -6.84 -5.07
CA LEU A 122 -0.28 -5.93 -4.45
C LEU A 122 -0.95 -4.56 -4.32
N VAL A 123 -1.00 -4.04 -3.11
CA VAL A 123 -1.69 -2.79 -2.79
C VAL A 123 -0.72 -1.83 -2.13
N GLY A 124 -0.75 -0.57 -2.54
CA GLY A 124 0.04 0.52 -1.96
C GLY A 124 -0.81 1.68 -1.48
N GLY A 125 -0.15 2.61 -0.82
CA GLY A 125 -0.74 3.89 -0.43
C GLY A 125 -0.29 5.05 -1.33
N SER A 126 -0.39 6.28 -0.82
CA SER A 126 0.05 7.49 -1.51
C SER A 126 1.58 7.64 -1.61
N ASN A 127 2.33 6.85 -0.86
CA ASN A 127 3.80 6.91 -0.80
C ASN A 127 4.41 5.55 -0.44
N GLU A 128 5.75 5.50 -0.36
CA GLU A 128 6.57 4.30 -0.12
C GLU A 128 6.42 3.68 1.29
N LYS A 129 5.64 4.29 2.17
CA LYS A 129 5.48 3.81 3.56
C LYS A 129 4.42 2.72 3.70
N PHE A 130 3.59 2.54 2.69
CA PHE A 130 2.45 1.64 2.74
C PHE A 130 2.52 0.62 1.62
N LEU A 131 2.51 -0.65 1.98
CA LEU A 131 2.50 -1.77 1.06
C LEU A 131 1.82 -2.97 1.73
N TRP A 132 0.94 -3.65 0.99
CA TRP A 132 0.25 -4.87 1.41
C TRP A 132 0.28 -5.90 0.29
N ILE A 133 0.42 -7.16 0.65
CA ILE A 133 0.19 -8.32 -0.21
C ILE A 133 -1.06 -9.01 0.29
N LEU A 134 -2.06 -9.11 -0.58
CA LEU A 134 -3.34 -9.72 -0.28
C LEU A 134 -3.54 -11.00 -1.09
N SER A 135 -4.27 -11.98 -0.52
CA SER A 135 -4.61 -13.24 -1.19
C SER A 135 -6.01 -13.71 -0.82
N ARG A 136 -6.65 -14.46 -1.72
CA ARG A 136 -7.91 -15.16 -1.44
C ARG A 136 -7.71 -16.40 -0.56
N THR A 137 -6.50 -16.88 -0.46
CA THR A 137 -6.10 -18.02 0.37
C THR A 137 -5.13 -17.58 1.46
N PRO A 138 -5.10 -18.27 2.62
CA PRO A 138 -4.21 -17.89 3.73
C PRO A 138 -2.72 -18.11 3.42
N GLN A 139 -2.40 -18.76 2.32
CA GLN A 139 -1.04 -19.03 1.87
C GLN A 139 -0.93 -18.74 0.37
N LEU A 140 0.23 -18.29 -0.06
CA LEU A 140 0.59 -18.12 -1.46
C LEU A 140 1.56 -19.20 -1.90
N ASP A 141 1.41 -19.66 -3.13
CA ASP A 141 2.43 -20.48 -3.78
C ASP A 141 3.74 -19.68 -3.92
N GLU A 142 4.89 -20.35 -3.80
CA GLU A 142 6.19 -19.69 -3.82
C GLU A 142 6.46 -18.96 -5.16
N GLU A 143 5.98 -19.46 -6.27
CA GLU A 143 6.09 -18.81 -7.58
C GLU A 143 5.28 -17.51 -7.63
N VAL A 144 4.05 -17.53 -7.11
CA VAL A 144 3.19 -16.33 -7.01
C VAL A 144 3.83 -15.31 -6.09
N LYS A 145 4.31 -15.75 -4.93
CA LYS A 145 5.02 -14.90 -3.98
C LYS A 145 6.24 -14.22 -4.61
N ALA A 146 7.08 -15.01 -5.31
CA ALA A 146 8.24 -14.47 -6.00
C ALA A 146 7.87 -13.43 -7.07
N SER A 147 6.79 -13.66 -7.82
CA SER A 147 6.27 -12.74 -8.81
C SER A 147 5.81 -11.40 -8.20
N ILE A 148 5.08 -11.46 -7.08
CA ILE A 148 4.62 -10.26 -6.36
C ILE A 148 5.80 -9.47 -5.80
N LEU A 149 6.79 -10.15 -5.23
CA LEU A 149 8.00 -9.51 -4.69
C LEU A 149 8.82 -8.84 -5.78
N ALA A 150 8.98 -9.50 -6.94
CA ALA A 150 9.66 -8.92 -8.09
C ALA A 150 8.97 -7.65 -8.60
N GLU A 151 7.63 -7.64 -8.63
CA GLU A 151 6.87 -6.45 -9.03
C GLU A 151 6.99 -5.32 -8.00
N ALA A 152 6.96 -5.62 -6.70
CA ALA A 152 7.17 -4.63 -5.65
C ALA A 152 8.57 -4.00 -5.73
N ASP A 153 9.60 -4.81 -5.91
CA ASP A 153 10.99 -4.36 -6.06
C ASP A 153 11.16 -3.51 -7.33
N ARG A 154 10.62 -3.96 -8.47
CA ARG A 154 10.62 -3.20 -9.74
C ARG A 154 10.01 -1.81 -9.57
N ARG A 155 8.99 -1.68 -8.72
CA ARG A 155 8.33 -0.42 -8.38
C ARG A 155 9.11 0.44 -7.40
N GLY A 156 10.23 -0.03 -6.88
CA GLY A 156 11.11 0.69 -5.96
C GLY A 156 10.76 0.54 -4.48
N TYR A 157 9.88 -0.42 -4.12
CA TYR A 157 9.61 -0.73 -2.72
C TYR A 157 10.73 -1.61 -2.14
N ASP A 158 11.19 -1.29 -0.95
CA ASP A 158 12.14 -2.11 -0.20
C ASP A 158 11.43 -3.35 0.38
N ILE A 159 11.48 -4.45 -0.37
CA ILE A 159 10.82 -5.72 -0.01
C ILE A 159 11.35 -6.33 1.29
N ASN A 160 12.56 -5.94 1.75
CA ASN A 160 13.10 -6.42 3.02
C ASN A 160 12.36 -5.84 4.24
N ARG A 161 11.54 -4.80 4.05
CA ARG A 161 10.69 -4.20 5.09
C ARG A 161 9.36 -4.93 5.27
N LEU A 162 9.05 -5.91 4.43
CA LEU A 162 7.81 -6.68 4.54
C LEU A 162 7.81 -7.55 5.81
N ILE A 163 6.74 -7.41 6.56
CA ILE A 163 6.39 -8.30 7.67
C ILE A 163 5.42 -9.33 7.14
N TRP A 164 5.78 -10.61 7.24
CA TRP A 164 4.91 -11.72 6.87
C TRP A 164 3.90 -11.96 7.99
N VAL A 165 2.63 -11.87 7.66
CA VAL A 165 1.54 -12.01 8.62
C VAL A 165 1.22 -13.49 8.80
N LYS A 166 1.20 -13.94 10.04
CA LYS A 166 0.75 -15.30 10.35
C LYS A 166 -0.75 -15.42 10.05
N GLN A 167 -1.06 -16.38 9.17
CA GLN A 167 -2.41 -16.82 8.84
C GLN A 167 -2.65 -18.23 9.38
#